data_addcb04faa1b3e05c978580098dfa1fe
#
_entry.id   addcb04faa1b3e05c978580098dfa1fe
#
_cell.length_a   1.000
_cell.length_b   1.000
_cell.length_c   1.000
_cell.angle_alpha   90.00
_cell.angle_beta   90.00
_cell.angle_gamma   90.00
#
_symmetry.space_group_name_H-M   'P 1'
#
loop_
_entity.id
_entity.type
_entity.pdbx_description
1 polymer ?
#
loop_
_entity_poly.entity_id
_entity_poly.type
_entity_poly.pdbx_seq_one_letter_code
_entity_poly.pdbx_strand_id
1 'polypeptide(L)'
;MLGVEPRRYGNYATKSYLKAKNEEAYSHVFIVHYPDEERPAARPLRTSPCYERMKDLGAVFGQKFGWERPNFFATDGMEQKDDWSFRRSKWFDAIKKECQNVKENVGLLDMTAFAKCRIKGPKAEEFLDLSLIHI
;
A
#
# COMPACT_ATOMS: atom_id res chain seq x y z
N MET A 1 -21.20 -4.62 -9.56
CA MET A 1 -21.83 -3.95 -8.40
C MET A 1 -21.00 -3.99 -7.09
N LEU A 2 -19.99 -4.84 -6.94
CA LEU A 2 -19.13 -4.84 -5.74
C LEU A 2 -18.40 -3.50 -5.50
N GLY A 3 -18.18 -2.70 -6.53
CA GLY A 3 -17.54 -1.41 -6.42
C GLY A 3 -18.25 -0.37 -5.54
N VAL A 4 -19.56 -0.50 -5.36
CA VAL A 4 -20.40 0.41 -4.55
C VAL A 4 -20.87 -0.21 -3.23
N GLU A 5 -20.46 -1.43 -2.91
CA GLU A 5 -20.83 -2.11 -1.66
C GLU A 5 -19.95 -1.63 -0.50
N PRO A 6 -20.53 -0.90 0.49
CA PRO A 6 -19.75 -0.33 1.59
C PRO A 6 -19.00 -1.37 2.44
N ARG A 7 -19.55 -2.58 2.58
CA ARG A 7 -18.94 -3.68 3.37
C ARG A 7 -17.59 -4.12 2.85
N ARG A 8 -17.25 -3.83 1.59
CA ARG A 8 -15.94 -4.12 1.01
C ARG A 8 -14.78 -3.41 1.73
N TYR A 9 -15.06 -2.29 2.37
CA TYR A 9 -14.04 -1.52 3.08
C TYR A 9 -13.67 -2.10 4.45
N GLY A 10 -14.50 -3.00 4.99
CA GLY A 10 -14.25 -3.62 6.29
C GLY A 10 -14.36 -2.65 7.47
N ASN A 11 -13.97 -3.13 8.64
CA ASN A 11 -14.16 -2.42 9.92
C ASN A 11 -13.25 -1.17 10.09
N TYR A 12 -12.27 -0.95 9.22
CA TYR A 12 -11.40 0.23 9.30
C TYR A 12 -12.12 1.51 8.85
N ALA A 13 -13.15 1.39 8.03
CA ALA A 13 -13.92 2.52 7.51
C ALA A 13 -14.90 3.05 8.56
N THR A 14 -14.37 3.50 9.70
CA THR A 14 -15.15 4.13 10.76
C THR A 14 -15.69 5.48 10.34
N LYS A 15 -16.71 5.98 11.05
CA LYS A 15 -17.30 7.28 10.76
C LYS A 15 -16.28 8.43 10.83
N SER A 16 -15.36 8.40 11.79
CA SER A 16 -14.30 9.39 11.92
C SER A 16 -13.29 9.33 10.79
N TYR A 17 -12.89 8.10 10.40
CA TYR A 17 -12.01 7.90 9.24
C TYR A 17 -12.64 8.43 7.95
N LEU A 18 -13.89 8.05 7.69
CA LEU A 18 -14.61 8.50 6.49
C LEU A 18 -14.79 10.02 6.46
N LYS A 19 -15.09 10.63 7.61
CA LYS A 19 -15.19 12.09 7.72
C LYS A 19 -13.89 12.76 7.29
N ALA A 20 -12.76 12.38 7.90
CA ALA A 20 -11.46 12.96 7.58
C ALA A 20 -11.06 12.76 6.12
N LYS A 21 -11.29 11.55 5.57
CA LYS A 21 -11.01 11.26 4.16
C LYS A 21 -11.91 12.04 3.20
N ASN A 22 -13.18 12.24 3.54
CA ASN A 22 -14.10 13.03 2.71
C ASN A 22 -13.75 14.51 2.72
N GLU A 23 -13.39 15.06 3.87
CA GLU A 23 -12.95 16.48 4.00
C GLU A 23 -11.69 16.71 3.16
N GLU A 24 -10.72 15.81 3.24
CA GLU A 24 -9.51 15.86 2.41
C GLU A 24 -9.85 15.75 0.92
N ALA A 25 -10.63 14.75 0.52
CA ALA A 25 -11.01 14.53 -0.87
C ALA A 25 -11.78 15.73 -1.45
N TYR A 26 -12.69 16.32 -0.67
CA TYR A 26 -13.47 17.46 -1.09
C TYR A 26 -12.61 18.71 -1.29
N SER A 27 -11.63 18.93 -0.39
CA SER A 27 -10.70 20.08 -0.53
C SER A 27 -9.83 20.00 -1.79
N HIS A 28 -9.70 18.81 -2.38
CA HIS A 28 -8.86 18.57 -3.55
C HIS A 28 -9.64 18.31 -4.85
N VAL A 29 -10.96 18.44 -4.83
CA VAL A 29 -11.82 18.04 -5.96
C VAL A 29 -11.50 18.76 -7.27
N PHE A 30 -10.99 20.01 -7.20
CA PHE A 30 -10.64 20.82 -8.36
C PHE A 30 -9.12 20.94 -8.60
N ILE A 31 -8.32 20.19 -7.88
CA ILE A 31 -6.86 20.21 -8.01
C ILE A 31 -6.42 19.12 -8.98
N VAL A 32 -5.49 19.44 -9.85
CA VAL A 32 -4.82 18.42 -10.67
C VAL A 32 -3.86 17.63 -9.77
N HIS A 33 -4.10 16.32 -9.69
CA HIS A 33 -3.30 15.42 -8.85
C HIS A 33 -2.07 14.92 -9.60
N TYR A 34 -0.99 14.74 -8.84
CA TYR A 34 0.18 14.04 -9.34
C TYR A 34 -0.09 12.53 -9.45
N PRO A 35 0.56 11.83 -10.38
CA PRO A 35 0.56 10.37 -10.36
C PRO A 35 1.04 9.85 -9.00
N ASP A 36 0.38 8.81 -8.51
CA ASP A 36 0.71 8.13 -7.23
C ASP A 36 0.67 9.05 -5.99
N GLU A 37 -0.01 10.18 -6.07
CA GLU A 37 -0.17 11.08 -4.93
C GLU A 37 -0.94 10.43 -3.79
N GLU A 38 -0.31 10.34 -2.63
CA GLU A 38 -0.90 9.77 -1.43
C GLU A 38 -1.69 10.81 -0.63
N ARG A 39 -2.73 10.35 0.05
CA ARG A 39 -3.61 11.18 0.87
C ARG A 39 -3.29 11.03 2.35
N PRO A 40 -2.79 12.08 3.03
CA PRO A 40 -2.31 11.99 4.40
C PRO A 40 -3.41 11.92 5.48
N ALA A 41 -4.65 12.35 5.22
CA ALA A 41 -5.68 12.38 6.24
C ALA A 41 -5.94 11.00 6.87
N ALA A 42 -6.17 10.98 8.18
CA ALA A 42 -6.46 9.79 8.98
C ALA A 42 -5.40 8.67 8.88
N ARG A 43 -4.13 9.03 8.75
CA ARG A 43 -2.98 8.12 8.74
C ARG A 43 -2.08 8.32 9.97
N PRO A 44 -1.37 7.27 10.43
CA PRO A 44 -1.54 5.86 10.06
C PRO A 44 -2.83 5.28 10.65
N LEU A 45 -3.47 4.32 9.95
CA LEU A 45 -4.67 3.63 10.46
C LEU A 45 -4.40 2.19 10.85
N ARG A 46 -3.72 1.44 9.99
CA ARG A 46 -3.32 0.04 10.20
C ARG A 46 -1.85 -0.09 9.86
N THR A 47 -1.10 -0.63 10.80
CA THR A 47 0.35 -0.82 10.65
C THR A 47 0.72 -2.29 10.79
N SER A 48 1.75 -2.72 10.08
CA SER A 48 2.33 -4.05 10.27
C SER A 48 3.19 -4.10 11.54
N PRO A 49 3.49 -5.28 12.07
CA PRO A 49 4.44 -5.41 13.19
C PRO A 49 5.84 -4.86 12.86
N CYS A 50 6.19 -4.76 11.58
CA CYS A 50 7.47 -4.24 11.11
C CYS A 50 7.47 -2.73 10.82
N TYR A 51 6.35 -2.04 11.02
CA TYR A 51 6.16 -0.65 10.62
C TYR A 51 7.24 0.30 11.14
N GLU A 52 7.44 0.33 12.46
CA GLU A 52 8.45 1.23 13.07
C GLU A 52 9.85 0.90 12.59
N ARG A 53 10.19 -0.40 12.49
CA ARG A 53 11.50 -0.82 11.99
C ARG A 53 11.72 -0.41 10.53
N MET A 54 10.71 -0.52 9.69
CA MET A 54 10.79 -0.05 8.30
C MET A 54 10.93 1.46 8.23
N LYS A 55 10.23 2.19 9.10
CA LYS A 55 10.34 3.64 9.22
C LYS A 55 11.75 4.07 9.58
N ASP A 56 12.37 3.42 10.57
CA ASP A 56 13.74 3.68 10.97
C ASP A 56 14.76 3.38 9.85
N LEU A 57 14.43 2.45 8.96
CA LEU A 57 15.22 2.14 7.76
C LEU A 57 14.97 3.11 6.59
N GLY A 58 14.17 4.15 6.79
CA GLY A 58 13.91 5.17 5.78
C GLY A 58 12.70 4.90 4.89
N ALA A 59 11.78 3.99 5.29
CA ALA A 59 10.59 3.72 4.49
C ALA A 59 9.70 4.95 4.35
N VAL A 60 9.30 5.26 3.14
CA VAL A 60 8.24 6.21 2.81
C VAL A 60 6.97 5.42 2.53
N PHE A 61 5.90 5.71 3.28
CA PHE A 61 4.70 4.89 3.27
C PHE A 61 3.59 5.47 2.41
N GLY A 62 2.92 4.58 1.67
CA GLY A 62 1.62 4.78 1.10
C GLY A 62 0.54 3.99 1.85
N GLN A 63 -0.73 4.26 1.55
CA GLN A 63 -1.85 3.58 2.19
C GLN A 63 -2.69 2.78 1.19
N LYS A 64 -2.97 1.51 1.52
CA LYS A 64 -3.88 0.66 0.76
C LYS A 64 -4.87 -0.04 1.69
N PHE A 65 -6.17 0.20 1.51
CA PHE A 65 -7.24 -0.34 2.37
C PHE A 65 -7.01 -0.13 3.87
N GLY A 66 -6.48 1.05 4.22
CA GLY A 66 -6.14 1.42 5.59
C GLY A 66 -4.78 0.91 6.08
N TRP A 67 -4.09 0.05 5.35
CA TRP A 67 -2.77 -0.44 5.70
C TRP A 67 -1.67 0.49 5.20
N GLU A 68 -0.73 0.82 6.10
CA GLU A 68 0.52 1.45 5.71
C GLU A 68 1.43 0.43 5.02
N ARG A 69 1.91 0.79 3.86
CA ARG A 69 2.82 -0.05 3.06
C ARG A 69 3.99 0.80 2.58
N PRO A 70 5.23 0.31 2.67
CA PRO A 70 6.36 1.05 2.12
C PRO A 70 6.23 1.14 0.60
N ASN A 71 6.30 2.36 0.08
CA ASN A 71 6.39 2.61 -1.36
C ASN A 71 7.83 2.47 -1.84
N PHE A 72 8.77 2.99 -1.06
CA PHE A 72 10.21 2.87 -1.28
C PHE A 72 10.95 3.18 0.02
N PHE A 73 12.26 2.91 0.04
CA PHE A 73 13.14 3.30 1.13
C PHE A 73 14.05 4.45 0.67
N ALA A 74 14.03 5.55 1.42
CA ALA A 74 14.90 6.69 1.15
C ALA A 74 16.37 6.26 1.30
N THR A 75 17.16 6.55 0.28
CA THR A 75 18.61 6.30 0.32
C THR A 75 19.34 7.47 0.96
N ASP A 76 20.62 7.29 1.29
CA ASP A 76 21.46 8.32 1.90
C ASP A 76 21.35 9.66 1.16
N GLY A 77 21.03 10.71 1.89
CA GLY A 77 20.85 12.07 1.37
C GLY A 77 19.45 12.38 0.81
N MET A 78 18.54 11.41 0.78
CA MET A 78 17.13 11.66 0.45
C MET A 78 16.35 12.03 1.71
N GLU A 79 15.45 12.99 1.57
CA GLU A 79 14.44 13.25 2.58
C GLU A 79 13.41 12.10 2.59
N GLN A 80 13.06 11.60 3.78
CA GLN A 80 12.09 10.52 3.97
C GLN A 80 10.66 11.03 3.76
N LYS A 81 10.38 11.46 2.54
CA LYS A 81 9.05 11.88 2.13
C LYS A 81 8.80 11.62 0.65
N ASP A 82 7.53 11.54 0.29
CA ASP A 82 7.14 11.52 -1.12
C ASP A 82 7.32 12.90 -1.75
N ASP A 83 7.79 12.92 -2.99
CA ASP A 83 7.96 14.12 -3.80
C ASP A 83 7.38 13.85 -5.19
N TRP A 84 6.11 14.13 -5.33
CA TRP A 84 5.33 13.84 -6.53
C TRP A 84 5.70 14.74 -7.70
N SER A 85 5.71 14.17 -8.89
CA SER A 85 6.06 14.90 -10.10
C SER A 85 5.33 14.33 -11.32
N PHE A 86 5.02 15.19 -12.29
CA PHE A 86 4.58 14.76 -13.62
C PHE A 86 5.74 14.25 -14.50
N ARG A 87 6.97 14.34 -14.02
CA ARG A 87 8.16 13.78 -14.65
C ARG A 87 8.61 12.53 -13.91
N ARG A 88 9.84 12.07 -14.15
CA ARG A 88 10.44 10.97 -13.38
C ARG A 88 10.45 11.32 -11.90
N SER A 89 9.86 10.45 -11.09
CA SER A 89 9.78 10.62 -9.65
C SER A 89 11.16 10.54 -9.01
N LYS A 90 11.39 11.30 -7.94
CA LYS A 90 12.67 11.32 -7.23
C LYS A 90 13.03 10.00 -6.56
N TRP A 91 12.04 9.17 -6.24
CA TRP A 91 12.25 7.82 -5.70
C TRP A 91 12.74 6.80 -6.75
N PHE A 92 12.81 7.17 -8.04
CA PHE A 92 13.17 6.24 -9.11
C PHE A 92 14.51 5.54 -8.87
N ASP A 93 15.54 6.28 -8.45
CA ASP A 93 16.86 5.70 -8.20
C ASP A 93 16.90 4.82 -6.95
N ALA A 94 16.08 5.12 -5.94
CA ALA A 94 15.91 4.27 -4.77
C ALA A 94 15.30 2.92 -5.16
N ILE A 95 14.16 2.93 -5.86
CA ILE A 95 13.51 1.69 -6.34
C ILE A 95 14.40 0.93 -7.30
N LYS A 96 15.16 1.60 -8.17
CA LYS A 96 16.13 0.93 -9.04
C LYS A 96 17.15 0.13 -8.26
N LYS A 97 17.69 0.68 -7.17
CA LYS A 97 18.64 -0.03 -6.29
C LYS A 97 17.98 -1.23 -5.60
N GLU A 98 16.76 -1.07 -5.12
CA GLU A 98 15.98 -2.17 -4.51
C GLU A 98 15.76 -3.31 -5.52
N CYS A 99 15.32 -2.99 -6.74
CA CYS A 99 15.13 -3.97 -7.80
C CYS A 99 16.43 -4.70 -8.18
N GLN A 100 17.54 -3.96 -8.27
CA GLN A 100 18.85 -4.56 -8.53
C GLN A 100 19.25 -5.51 -7.40
N ASN A 101 19.07 -5.08 -6.14
CA ASN A 101 19.40 -5.92 -4.99
C ASN A 101 18.56 -7.21 -4.96
N VAL A 102 17.26 -7.14 -5.24
CA VAL A 102 16.41 -8.33 -5.32
C VAL A 102 16.85 -9.28 -6.44
N LYS A 103 17.31 -8.72 -7.57
CA LYS A 103 17.77 -9.51 -8.71
C LYS A 103 19.12 -10.19 -8.46
N GLU A 104 20.02 -9.54 -7.78
CA GLU A 104 21.42 -9.98 -7.62
C GLU A 104 21.70 -10.64 -6.26
N ASN A 105 20.86 -10.37 -5.26
CA ASN A 105 21.02 -10.82 -3.89
C ASN A 105 19.69 -11.34 -3.33
N VAL A 106 19.33 -10.87 -2.12
CA VAL A 106 18.11 -11.28 -1.40
C VAL A 106 17.29 -10.05 -1.03
N GLY A 107 15.96 -10.16 -1.21
CA GLY A 107 15.00 -9.15 -0.76
C GLY A 107 14.07 -9.70 0.33
N LEU A 108 13.70 -8.86 1.29
CA LEU A 108 12.67 -9.13 2.28
C LEU A 108 11.47 -8.22 2.02
N LEU A 109 10.30 -8.80 1.83
CA LEU A 109 9.06 -8.08 1.56
C LEU A 109 8.03 -8.29 2.66
N ASP A 110 7.53 -7.20 3.26
CA ASP A 110 6.42 -7.28 4.21
C ASP A 110 5.08 -7.47 3.50
N MET A 111 4.53 -8.68 3.63
CA MET A 111 3.25 -9.09 3.05
C MET A 111 2.09 -9.03 4.05
N THR A 112 2.24 -8.34 5.19
CA THR A 112 1.22 -8.30 6.27
C THR A 112 -0.12 -7.74 5.78
N ALA A 113 -0.12 -6.78 4.87
CA ALA A 113 -1.34 -6.16 4.34
C ALA A 113 -2.16 -7.09 3.43
N PHE A 114 -1.60 -8.19 2.95
CA PHE A 114 -2.31 -9.16 2.13
C PHE A 114 -3.10 -10.16 2.98
N ALA A 115 -4.28 -10.55 2.52
CA ALA A 115 -5.05 -11.60 3.18
C ALA A 115 -4.35 -12.95 3.09
N LYS A 116 -4.44 -13.72 4.17
CA LYS A 116 -3.97 -15.11 4.24
C LYS A 116 -5.17 -16.00 4.43
N CYS A 117 -5.42 -16.87 3.48
CA CYS A 117 -6.52 -17.81 3.52
C CYS A 117 -6.00 -19.25 3.60
N ARG A 118 -6.60 -20.04 4.48
CA ARG A 118 -6.34 -21.48 4.57
C ARG A 118 -7.55 -22.22 4.05
N ILE A 119 -7.38 -22.98 2.99
CA ILE A 119 -8.42 -23.84 2.41
C ILE A 119 -8.12 -25.28 2.80
N LYS A 120 -9.12 -26.00 3.32
CA LYS A 120 -9.00 -27.38 3.76
C LYS A 120 -10.17 -28.21 3.25
N GLY A 121 -9.91 -29.44 2.89
CA GLY A 121 -10.92 -30.41 2.48
C GLY A 121 -10.38 -31.36 1.40
N PRO A 122 -11.07 -32.50 1.16
CA PRO A 122 -10.62 -33.48 0.19
C PRO A 122 -10.58 -32.94 -1.25
N LYS A 123 -11.32 -31.85 -1.54
CA LYS A 123 -11.38 -31.19 -2.85
C LYS A 123 -10.77 -29.79 -2.85
N ALA A 124 -9.89 -29.47 -1.90
CA ALA A 124 -9.30 -28.13 -1.79
C ALA A 124 -8.42 -27.80 -3.01
N GLU A 125 -7.69 -28.75 -3.53
CA GLU A 125 -6.85 -28.62 -4.71
C GLU A 125 -7.71 -28.38 -5.97
N GLU A 126 -8.70 -29.23 -6.23
CA GLU A 126 -9.63 -29.08 -7.37
C GLU A 126 -10.34 -27.72 -7.34
N PHE A 127 -10.75 -27.26 -6.16
CA PHE A 127 -11.39 -25.95 -6.00
C PHE A 127 -10.44 -24.80 -6.34
N LEU A 128 -9.20 -24.85 -5.88
CA LEU A 128 -8.22 -23.82 -6.17
C LEU A 128 -7.85 -23.80 -7.65
N ASP A 129 -7.66 -24.95 -8.25
CA ASP A 129 -7.33 -25.10 -9.65
C ASP A 129 -8.44 -24.50 -10.54
N LEU A 130 -9.69 -24.86 -10.27
CA LEU A 130 -10.85 -24.32 -10.98
C LEU A 130 -10.97 -22.79 -10.80
N SER A 131 -10.81 -22.28 -9.58
CA SER A 131 -11.11 -20.87 -9.28
C SER A 131 -9.98 -19.91 -9.60
N LEU A 132 -8.72 -20.34 -9.62
CA LEU A 132 -7.56 -19.47 -9.76
C LEU A 132 -6.79 -19.66 -11.08
N ILE A 133 -6.91 -20.83 -11.71
CA ILE A 133 -6.17 -21.17 -12.92
C ILE A 133 -7.06 -21.22 -14.16
N HIS A 134 -8.26 -21.76 -14.02
CA HIS A 134 -9.17 -22.03 -15.13
C HIS A 134 -10.39 -21.08 -15.25
N ILE A 135 -10.34 -19.92 -14.61
CA ILE A 135 -11.41 -18.92 -14.76
C ILE A 135 -11.32 -18.25 -16.13
#